data_695a6635abb04d656757e93722fc5ba4
#
_entry.id   695a6635abb04d656757e93722fc5ba4
#
_cell.length_a   1.000
_cell.length_b   1.000
_cell.length_c   1.000
_cell.angle_alpha   90.00
_cell.angle_beta   90.00
_cell.angle_gamma   90.00
#
_symmetry.space_group_name_H-M   'P 1'
#
loop_
_entity.id
_entity.type
_entity.pdbx_description
1 polymer ?
#
loop_
_entity_poly.entity_id
_entity_poly.type
_entity_poly.pdbx_seq_one_letter_code
_entity_poly.pdbx_strand_id
1 'polypeptide(L)'
;TMQGDTIVFHPEAFKLKEGDRLDKLIKKLPGVENRDGKLYWDNKPIRLMMNGKNVFGGDQIINELPAEVAKNIKLYNRKSELARHTGQDDGTEDNVLDIQIKPGFLDKWYGIMDAYYQTTDRYMFDVTANKLSDHDPQMVYLQANNRNRYIDKNMRMSMDRNIDCDGKSQYGSYNYEHNWLTKGAEALSNNRFDISANMGHSDGWGTETT
;
A
#
# COMPACT_ATOMS: atom_id res chain seq x y z
N THR A 1 7.37 -15.04 -18.50
CA THR A 1 6.97 -16.41 -18.87
C THR A 1 5.46 -16.50 -18.72
N MET A 2 4.76 -17.11 -19.68
CA MET A 2 3.32 -17.37 -19.58
C MET A 2 3.10 -18.78 -18.99
N GLN A 3 2.18 -18.90 -18.05
CA GLN A 3 1.72 -20.16 -17.48
C GLN A 3 0.19 -20.19 -17.54
N GLY A 4 -0.37 -20.79 -18.61
CA GLY A 4 -1.81 -20.65 -18.91
C GLY A 4 -2.16 -19.18 -19.17
N ASP A 5 -3.22 -18.69 -18.53
CA ASP A 5 -3.68 -17.29 -18.63
C ASP A 5 -2.93 -16.34 -17.65
N THR A 6 -1.89 -16.83 -16.97
CA THR A 6 -1.09 -16.06 -16.02
C THR A 6 0.24 -15.64 -16.63
N ILE A 7 0.54 -14.36 -16.59
CA ILE A 7 1.85 -13.82 -16.96
C ILE A 7 2.72 -13.79 -15.70
N VAL A 8 3.85 -14.46 -15.71
CA VAL A 8 4.81 -14.48 -14.60
C VAL A 8 6.02 -13.64 -14.95
N PHE A 9 6.28 -12.62 -14.15
CA PHE A 9 7.46 -11.78 -14.24
C PHE A 9 8.46 -12.18 -13.14
N HIS A 10 9.72 -12.29 -13.54
CA HIS A 10 10.83 -12.54 -12.63
C HIS A 10 11.56 -11.21 -12.37
N PRO A 11 11.62 -10.72 -11.13
CA PRO A 11 12.26 -9.44 -10.82
C PRO A 11 13.71 -9.32 -11.30
N GLU A 12 14.42 -10.43 -11.33
CA GLU A 12 15.82 -10.52 -11.79
C GLU A 12 16.01 -10.16 -13.28
N ALA A 13 14.95 -10.32 -14.09
CA ALA A 13 14.98 -9.91 -15.50
C ALA A 13 14.98 -8.40 -15.71
N PHE A 14 14.65 -7.64 -14.67
CA PHE A 14 14.59 -6.19 -14.70
C PHE A 14 15.85 -5.62 -14.04
N LYS A 15 16.55 -4.72 -14.74
CA LYS A 15 17.74 -4.07 -14.21
C LYS A 15 17.36 -3.11 -13.07
N LEU A 16 17.38 -3.62 -11.84
CA LEU A 16 17.15 -2.88 -10.61
C LEU A 16 18.49 -2.58 -9.95
N LYS A 17 18.56 -1.45 -9.27
CA LYS A 17 19.69 -1.10 -8.40
C LYS A 17 19.37 -1.57 -6.98
N GLU A 18 20.41 -1.82 -6.21
CA GLU A 18 20.26 -2.05 -4.76
C GLU A 18 19.53 -0.88 -4.10
N GLY A 19 18.53 -1.20 -3.29
CA GLY A 19 17.67 -0.20 -2.66
C GLY A 19 16.55 0.37 -3.53
N ASP A 20 16.39 -0.08 -4.79
CA ASP A 20 15.22 0.28 -5.58
C ASP A 20 13.95 -0.25 -4.91
N ARG A 21 12.88 0.55 -4.96
CA ARG A 21 11.60 0.20 -4.37
C ARG A 21 10.74 -0.63 -5.33
N LEU A 22 9.76 -1.31 -4.76
CA LEU A 22 8.88 -2.22 -5.49
C LEU A 22 8.05 -1.48 -6.56
N ASP A 23 7.67 -0.22 -6.32
CA ASP A 23 6.99 0.63 -7.31
C ASP A 23 7.81 0.81 -8.59
N LYS A 24 9.14 0.93 -8.49
CA LYS A 24 10.01 1.02 -9.66
C LYS A 24 10.04 -0.27 -10.47
N LEU A 25 9.96 -1.41 -9.79
CA LEU A 25 9.86 -2.71 -10.46
C LEU A 25 8.53 -2.81 -11.21
N ILE A 26 7.43 -2.47 -10.54
CA ILE A 26 6.08 -2.54 -11.14
C ILE A 26 5.97 -1.63 -12.36
N LYS A 27 6.51 -0.42 -12.30
CA LYS A 27 6.54 0.52 -13.45
C LYS A 27 7.33 0.00 -14.67
N LYS A 28 8.20 -0.99 -14.48
CA LYS A 28 8.95 -1.62 -15.58
C LYS A 28 8.23 -2.82 -16.18
N LEU A 29 7.12 -3.27 -15.59
CA LEU A 29 6.37 -4.42 -16.10
C LEU A 29 5.69 -4.06 -17.43
N PRO A 30 5.87 -4.89 -18.48
CA PRO A 30 5.22 -4.64 -19.76
C PRO A 30 3.70 -4.61 -19.63
N GLY A 31 3.08 -3.58 -20.19
CA GLY A 31 1.63 -3.42 -20.22
C GLY A 31 1.00 -2.90 -18.92
N VAL A 32 1.78 -2.73 -17.85
CA VAL A 32 1.30 -2.12 -16.63
C VAL A 32 1.53 -0.60 -16.67
N GLU A 33 0.47 0.15 -16.45
CA GLU A 33 0.50 1.61 -16.42
C GLU A 33 0.16 2.12 -15.03
N ASN A 34 0.83 3.19 -14.62
CA ASN A 34 0.49 3.92 -13.40
C ASN A 34 -0.14 5.27 -13.78
N ARG A 35 -1.42 5.46 -13.43
CA ARG A 35 -2.16 6.70 -13.65
C ARG A 35 -2.63 7.22 -12.28
N ASP A 36 -2.11 8.35 -11.85
CA ASP A 36 -2.46 9.00 -10.57
C ASP A 36 -2.37 8.06 -9.34
N GLY A 37 -1.34 7.22 -9.30
CA GLY A 37 -1.10 6.29 -8.20
C GLY A 37 -1.91 4.99 -8.27
N LYS A 38 -2.74 4.82 -9.28
CA LYS A 38 -3.47 3.57 -9.54
C LYS A 38 -2.83 2.81 -10.68
N LEU A 39 -2.77 1.50 -10.54
CA LEU A 39 -2.23 0.61 -11.55
C LEU A 39 -3.34 0.15 -12.50
N TYR A 40 -3.01 0.10 -13.79
CA TYR A 40 -3.89 -0.35 -14.86
C TYR A 40 -3.18 -1.36 -15.76
N TRP A 41 -3.93 -2.32 -16.25
CA TRP A 41 -3.52 -3.25 -17.29
C TRP A 41 -4.67 -3.41 -18.28
N ASP A 42 -4.37 -3.28 -19.56
CA ASP A 42 -5.40 -3.29 -20.63
C ASP A 42 -6.58 -2.33 -20.34
N ASN A 43 -6.24 -1.10 -19.92
CA ASN A 43 -7.19 -0.06 -19.53
C ASN A 43 -8.14 -0.41 -18.37
N LYS A 44 -7.97 -1.54 -17.70
CA LYS A 44 -8.72 -1.91 -16.51
C LYS A 44 -7.87 -1.71 -15.26
N PRO A 45 -8.47 -1.30 -14.15
CA PRO A 45 -7.73 -1.16 -12.89
C PRO A 45 -7.21 -2.52 -12.43
N ILE A 46 -6.01 -2.50 -11.85
CA ILE A 46 -5.39 -3.67 -11.26
C ILE A 46 -5.68 -3.70 -9.77
N ARG A 47 -6.08 -4.85 -9.27
CA ARG A 47 -6.12 -5.16 -7.85
C ARG A 47 -4.75 -5.70 -7.42
N LEU A 48 -4.13 -5.03 -6.47
CA LEU A 48 -2.85 -5.48 -5.92
C LEU A 48 -3.06 -6.55 -4.85
N MET A 49 -2.27 -7.60 -4.94
CA MET A 49 -2.25 -8.69 -3.96
C MET A 49 -0.82 -9.03 -3.56
N MET A 50 -0.67 -9.60 -2.37
CA MET A 50 0.59 -10.17 -1.88
C MET A 50 0.35 -11.59 -1.38
N ASN A 51 1.14 -12.54 -1.88
CA ASN A 51 0.98 -13.97 -1.57
C ASN A 51 -0.48 -14.46 -1.72
N GLY A 52 -1.21 -13.98 -2.75
CA GLY A 52 -2.61 -14.34 -2.99
C GLY A 52 -3.63 -13.69 -2.07
N LYS A 53 -3.24 -12.75 -1.21
CA LYS A 53 -4.10 -12.00 -0.28
C LYS A 53 -4.18 -10.53 -0.66
N ASN A 54 -5.27 -9.87 -0.31
CA ASN A 54 -5.36 -8.41 -0.44
C ASN A 54 -4.24 -7.75 0.35
N VAL A 55 -3.66 -6.70 -0.20
CA VAL A 55 -2.58 -5.96 0.45
C VAL A 55 -3.10 -5.27 1.71
N PHE A 56 -2.46 -5.56 2.83
CA PHE A 56 -2.70 -4.86 4.08
C PHE A 56 -2.10 -3.45 4.03
N GLY A 57 -2.85 -2.45 4.49
CA GLY A 57 -2.40 -1.05 4.44
C GLY A 57 -2.60 -0.34 3.09
N GLY A 58 -3.13 -1.05 2.07
CA GLY A 58 -3.44 -0.47 0.76
C GLY A 58 -2.25 -0.46 -0.22
N ASP A 59 -2.53 0.00 -1.44
CA ASP A 59 -1.57 -0.08 -2.56
C ASP A 59 -0.31 0.76 -2.36
N GLN A 60 -0.31 1.70 -1.41
CA GLN A 60 0.84 2.56 -1.14
C GLN A 60 2.06 1.81 -0.58
N ILE A 61 1.85 0.64 0.02
CA ILE A 61 2.93 -0.19 0.56
C ILE A 61 4.00 -0.54 -0.49
N ILE A 62 3.64 -0.60 -1.77
CA ILE A 62 4.61 -0.83 -2.85
C ILE A 62 5.68 0.26 -2.95
N ASN A 63 5.38 1.47 -2.48
CA ASN A 63 6.32 2.59 -2.47
C ASN A 63 7.32 2.49 -1.31
N GLU A 64 7.04 1.64 -0.33
CA GLU A 64 7.80 1.53 0.91
C GLU A 64 8.67 0.28 0.94
N LEU A 65 8.26 -0.76 0.21
CA LEU A 65 8.96 -2.03 0.17
C LEU A 65 10.14 -2.00 -0.81
N PRO A 66 11.29 -2.59 -0.45
CA PRO A 66 12.38 -2.81 -1.40
C PRO A 66 11.96 -3.81 -2.48
N ALA A 67 12.40 -3.59 -3.72
CA ALA A 67 12.07 -4.48 -4.84
C ALA A 67 12.57 -5.93 -4.64
N GLU A 68 13.59 -6.09 -3.82
CA GLU A 68 14.22 -7.38 -3.49
C GLU A 68 13.27 -8.34 -2.76
N VAL A 69 12.21 -7.84 -2.10
CA VAL A 69 11.22 -8.68 -1.40
C VAL A 69 10.47 -9.57 -2.37
N ALA A 70 10.31 -9.14 -3.63
CA ALA A 70 9.56 -9.87 -4.63
C ALA A 70 10.35 -11.09 -5.14
N LYS A 71 9.73 -12.27 -5.05
CA LYS A 71 10.21 -13.51 -5.67
C LYS A 71 9.76 -13.57 -7.11
N ASN A 72 8.47 -13.42 -7.34
CA ASN A 72 7.81 -13.39 -8.64
C ASN A 72 6.65 -12.41 -8.57
N ILE A 73 6.24 -11.88 -9.71
CA ILE A 73 5.04 -11.08 -9.86
C ILE A 73 4.15 -11.78 -10.89
N LYS A 74 2.92 -12.07 -10.51
CA LYS A 74 1.92 -12.72 -11.37
C LYS A 74 0.86 -11.73 -11.77
N LEU A 75 0.57 -11.65 -13.05
CA LEU A 75 -0.51 -10.86 -13.61
C LEU A 75 -1.51 -11.79 -14.26
N TYR A 76 -2.75 -11.76 -13.82
CA TYR A 76 -3.81 -12.66 -14.30
C TYR A 76 -5.18 -12.06 -14.08
N ASN A 77 -6.17 -12.59 -14.81
CA ASN A 77 -7.58 -12.29 -14.60
C ASN A 77 -8.19 -13.31 -13.66
N ARG A 78 -9.07 -12.87 -12.80
CA ARG A 78 -9.89 -13.74 -11.96
C ARG A 78 -11.32 -13.21 -11.91
N LYS A 79 -12.26 -14.11 -11.60
CA LYS A 79 -13.65 -13.72 -11.35
C LYS A 79 -13.72 -12.66 -10.26
N SER A 80 -14.68 -11.75 -10.42
CA SER A 80 -14.92 -10.67 -9.46
C SER A 80 -15.04 -11.20 -8.03
N GLU A 81 -14.79 -10.34 -7.05
CA GLU A 81 -14.96 -10.71 -5.65
C GLU A 81 -16.41 -11.07 -5.32
N LEU A 82 -17.37 -10.37 -5.96
CA LEU A 82 -18.79 -10.68 -5.82
C LEU A 82 -19.12 -12.08 -6.34
N ALA A 83 -18.66 -12.44 -7.54
CA ALA A 83 -18.87 -13.76 -8.12
C ALA A 83 -18.26 -14.87 -7.27
N ARG A 84 -17.11 -14.62 -6.64
CA ARG A 84 -16.45 -15.58 -5.73
C ARG A 84 -17.20 -15.77 -4.42
N HIS A 85 -17.78 -14.71 -3.86
CA HIS A 85 -18.55 -14.79 -2.62
C HIS A 85 -19.93 -15.37 -2.79
N THR A 86 -20.61 -15.03 -3.91
CA THR A 86 -21.99 -15.48 -4.15
C THR A 86 -22.06 -16.81 -4.89
N GLY A 87 -20.97 -17.23 -5.53
CA GLY A 87 -20.93 -18.39 -6.43
C GLY A 87 -21.65 -18.14 -7.77
N GLN A 88 -22.21 -16.95 -7.99
CA GLN A 88 -22.85 -16.56 -9.23
C GLN A 88 -21.87 -15.75 -10.09
N ASP A 89 -21.74 -16.16 -11.35
CA ASP A 89 -20.90 -15.44 -12.30
C ASP A 89 -21.60 -14.15 -12.73
N ASP A 90 -21.00 -13.00 -12.42
CA ASP A 90 -21.51 -11.68 -12.82
C ASP A 90 -20.94 -11.21 -14.17
N GLY A 91 -20.16 -12.06 -14.84
CA GLY A 91 -19.53 -11.77 -16.12
C GLY A 91 -18.39 -10.74 -16.02
N THR A 92 -17.99 -10.37 -14.81
CA THR A 92 -16.88 -9.43 -14.58
C THR A 92 -15.63 -10.13 -14.10
N GLU A 93 -14.46 -9.64 -14.56
CA GLU A 93 -13.17 -10.12 -14.16
C GLU A 93 -12.32 -8.98 -13.62
N ASP A 94 -11.64 -9.24 -12.51
CA ASP A 94 -10.65 -8.35 -11.92
C ASP A 94 -9.25 -8.68 -12.49
N ASN A 95 -8.53 -7.67 -12.94
CA ASN A 95 -7.10 -7.81 -13.19
C ASN A 95 -6.36 -7.84 -11.86
N VAL A 96 -5.57 -8.86 -11.64
CA VAL A 96 -4.82 -9.05 -10.39
C VAL A 96 -3.33 -9.03 -10.66
N LEU A 97 -2.61 -8.21 -9.89
CA LEU A 97 -1.14 -8.24 -9.79
C LEU A 97 -0.77 -8.81 -8.43
N ASP A 98 -0.38 -10.07 -8.41
CA ASP A 98 0.00 -10.78 -7.18
C ASP A 98 1.52 -10.81 -7.03
N ILE A 99 2.01 -10.16 -6.00
CA ILE A 99 3.42 -10.09 -5.65
C ILE A 99 3.73 -11.22 -4.67
N GLN A 100 4.48 -12.20 -5.13
CA GLN A 100 4.94 -13.28 -4.26
C GLN A 100 6.19 -12.84 -3.50
N ILE A 101 6.12 -12.87 -2.18
CA ILE A 101 7.21 -12.45 -1.31
C ILE A 101 8.18 -13.62 -1.08
N LYS A 102 9.48 -13.33 -1.10
CA LYS A 102 10.50 -14.31 -0.71
C LYS A 102 10.36 -14.65 0.77
N PRO A 103 10.41 -15.93 1.17
CA PRO A 103 10.23 -16.32 2.58
C PRO A 103 11.16 -15.61 3.57
N GLY A 104 12.38 -15.30 3.15
CA GLY A 104 13.35 -14.61 4.00
C GLY A 104 13.03 -13.15 4.30
N PHE A 105 12.00 -12.58 3.67
CA PHE A 105 11.52 -11.20 3.87
C PHE A 105 10.21 -11.15 4.66
N LEU A 106 9.58 -12.29 4.93
CA LEU A 106 8.40 -12.34 5.79
C LEU A 106 8.78 -12.15 7.26
N ASP A 107 7.81 -11.70 8.05
CA ASP A 107 7.91 -11.41 9.49
C ASP A 107 8.97 -10.36 9.86
N LYS A 108 9.28 -9.49 8.91
CA LYS A 108 10.20 -8.36 9.09
C LYS A 108 9.47 -7.03 8.96
N TRP A 109 10.02 -6.02 9.63
CA TRP A 109 9.57 -4.65 9.52
C TRP A 109 10.29 -3.92 8.40
N TYR A 110 9.53 -3.19 7.60
CA TYR A 110 10.01 -2.29 6.54
C TYR A 110 9.37 -0.93 6.77
N GLY A 111 10.13 0.11 6.55
CA GLY A 111 9.60 1.43 6.75
C GLY A 111 10.44 2.53 6.13
N ILE A 112 9.86 3.72 6.16
CA ILE A 112 10.45 4.95 5.70
C ILE A 112 10.29 5.96 6.81
N MET A 113 11.32 6.77 6.99
CA MET A 113 11.30 7.92 7.86
C MET A 113 11.77 9.12 7.06
N ASP A 114 10.89 10.11 6.95
CA ASP A 114 11.19 11.39 6.33
C ASP A 114 11.20 12.47 7.39
N ALA A 115 12.28 13.24 7.46
CA ALA A 115 12.41 14.38 8.36
C ALA A 115 12.83 15.61 7.57
N TYR A 116 12.15 16.68 7.79
CA TYR A 116 12.41 17.96 7.14
C TYR A 116 12.38 19.10 8.15
N TYR A 117 13.36 19.97 8.07
CA TYR A 117 13.43 21.20 8.85
C TYR A 117 13.84 22.36 7.95
N GLN A 118 13.20 23.51 8.14
CA GLN A 118 13.49 24.75 7.40
C GLN A 118 13.79 25.87 8.37
N THR A 119 14.66 26.79 7.98
CA THR A 119 15.12 27.93 8.83
C THR A 119 14.03 28.89 9.28
N THR A 120 12.82 28.77 8.74
CA THR A 120 11.62 29.52 9.15
C THR A 120 10.80 28.78 10.19
N ASP A 121 11.42 27.92 11.02
CA ASP A 121 10.79 27.09 12.05
C ASP A 121 9.71 26.13 11.51
N ARG A 122 9.79 25.79 10.24
CA ARG A 122 8.92 24.77 9.62
C ARG A 122 9.56 23.39 9.74
N TYR A 123 8.78 22.43 10.24
CA TYR A 123 9.22 21.06 10.35
C TYR A 123 8.17 20.06 9.82
N MET A 124 8.64 18.92 9.42
CA MET A 124 7.84 17.76 9.08
C MET A 124 8.60 16.50 9.50
N PHE A 125 7.88 15.57 10.09
CA PHE A 125 8.36 14.26 10.47
C PHE A 125 7.28 13.25 10.13
N ASP A 126 7.61 12.31 9.25
CA ASP A 126 6.73 11.24 8.81
C ASP A 126 7.45 9.90 9.00
N VAL A 127 6.78 8.95 9.62
CA VAL A 127 7.27 7.56 9.74
C VAL A 127 6.17 6.63 9.32
N THR A 128 6.48 5.75 8.38
CA THR A 128 5.65 4.61 8.04
C THR A 128 6.45 3.34 8.24
N ALA A 129 5.90 2.38 8.97
CA ALA A 129 6.51 1.08 9.16
C ALA A 129 5.46 -0.02 8.97
N ASN A 130 5.82 -1.04 8.17
CA ASN A 130 4.95 -2.16 7.84
C ASN A 130 5.67 -3.47 8.19
N LYS A 131 5.01 -4.34 8.93
CA LYS A 131 5.42 -5.72 9.12
C LYS A 131 4.78 -6.59 8.04
N LEU A 132 5.60 -7.14 7.16
CA LEU A 132 5.15 -8.13 6.18
C LEU A 132 4.97 -9.47 6.87
N SER A 133 3.74 -9.95 6.99
CA SER A 133 3.45 -11.24 7.56
C SER A 133 2.23 -11.86 6.88
N ASP A 134 2.23 -13.17 6.72
CA ASP A 134 1.08 -13.89 6.20
C ASP A 134 -0.01 -14.08 7.26
N HIS A 135 0.34 -13.97 8.55
CA HIS A 135 -0.56 -14.18 9.66
C HIS A 135 -0.89 -12.92 10.44
N ASP A 136 0.14 -12.10 10.72
CA ASP A 136 0.05 -10.95 11.60
C ASP A 136 0.65 -9.69 10.94
N PRO A 137 0.11 -9.23 9.80
CA PRO A 137 0.55 -7.98 9.22
C PRO A 137 0.22 -6.82 10.15
N GLN A 138 1.14 -5.86 10.23
CA GLN A 138 1.01 -4.69 11.08
C GLN A 138 1.48 -3.45 10.32
N MET A 139 0.86 -2.32 10.62
CA MET A 139 1.24 -1.03 10.06
C MET A 139 1.23 0.03 11.14
N VAL A 140 2.31 0.80 11.20
CA VAL A 140 2.43 1.99 12.04
C VAL A 140 2.62 3.19 11.13
N TYR A 141 1.90 4.23 11.38
CA TYR A 141 2.08 5.53 10.74
C TYR A 141 2.11 6.62 11.79
N LEU A 142 3.15 7.46 11.76
CA LEU A 142 3.31 8.61 12.63
C LEU A 142 3.63 9.83 11.79
N GLN A 143 2.97 10.94 12.06
CA GLN A 143 3.23 12.23 11.45
C GLN A 143 3.23 13.34 12.48
N ALA A 144 4.18 14.26 12.33
CA ALA A 144 4.17 15.53 13.05
C ALA A 144 4.65 16.64 12.10
N ASN A 145 3.89 17.72 11.99
CA ASN A 145 4.27 18.85 11.16
C ASN A 145 3.64 20.16 11.62
N ASN A 146 4.20 21.27 11.17
CA ASN A 146 3.61 22.59 11.28
C ASN A 146 3.48 23.28 9.92
N ARG A 147 3.12 22.53 8.88
CA ARG A 147 3.09 22.96 7.48
C ARG A 147 1.72 22.88 6.82
N ASN A 148 0.63 22.93 7.56
CA ASN A 148 -0.72 22.80 7.02
C ASN A 148 -0.96 21.53 6.16
N ARG A 149 -0.23 20.44 6.47
CA ARG A 149 -0.47 19.14 5.86
C ARG A 149 -1.23 18.29 6.85
N TYR A 150 -2.35 17.78 6.44
CA TYR A 150 -3.10 16.81 7.22
C TYR A 150 -3.31 15.53 6.38
N ILE A 151 -3.45 14.45 7.07
CA ILE A 151 -3.83 13.18 6.47
C ILE A 151 -5.32 12.99 6.73
N ASP A 152 -6.05 12.74 5.66
CA ASP A 152 -7.44 12.38 5.77
C ASP A 152 -7.60 10.97 6.36
N LYS A 153 -8.83 10.65 6.77
CA LYS A 153 -9.21 9.33 7.31
C LYS A 153 -8.93 8.14 6.37
N ASN A 154 -8.60 8.40 5.10
CA ASN A 154 -8.27 7.39 4.10
C ASN A 154 -6.76 7.28 3.86
N MET A 155 -5.93 7.82 4.77
CA MET A 155 -4.47 7.88 4.66
C MET A 155 -3.96 8.62 3.40
N ARG A 156 -4.78 9.49 2.82
CA ARG A 156 -4.36 10.32 1.70
C ARG A 156 -3.74 11.60 2.22
N MET A 157 -2.52 11.88 1.79
CA MET A 157 -1.92 13.19 2.00
C MET A 157 -2.71 14.23 1.23
N SER A 158 -3.38 15.11 1.93
CA SER A 158 -4.00 16.30 1.35
C SER A 158 -3.12 17.52 1.64
N MET A 159 -2.79 18.26 0.60
CA MET A 159 -2.26 19.61 0.72
C MET A 159 -3.41 20.55 0.36
N ASP A 160 -3.93 21.25 1.32
CA ASP A 160 -4.79 22.38 1.00
C ASP A 160 -3.88 23.56 0.64
N ARG A 161 -3.91 23.94 -0.65
CA ARG A 161 -3.06 25.02 -1.17
C ARG A 161 -3.59 26.42 -0.83
N ASN A 162 -4.82 26.51 -0.34
CA ASN A 162 -5.52 27.78 -0.15
C ASN A 162 -5.65 28.22 1.31
N ILE A 163 -5.17 27.43 2.26
CA ILE A 163 -5.26 27.78 3.67
C ILE A 163 -3.85 28.09 4.17
N ASP A 164 -3.58 29.37 4.30
CA ASP A 164 -2.37 29.86 5.00
C ASP A 164 -2.64 29.83 6.51
N CYS A 165 -2.60 28.65 7.09
CA CYS A 165 -2.82 28.42 8.51
C CYS A 165 -1.49 28.10 9.19
N ASP A 166 -1.12 28.84 10.19
CA ASP A 166 -0.08 28.46 11.14
C ASP A 166 -0.67 27.43 12.12
N GLY A 167 -0.57 26.17 11.78
CA GLY A 167 -1.09 25.08 12.57
C GLY A 167 -0.06 24.00 12.81
N LYS A 168 -0.14 23.35 13.97
CA LYS A 168 0.60 22.13 14.29
C LYS A 168 -0.33 20.95 14.14
N SER A 169 0.13 19.92 13.46
CA SER A 169 -0.61 18.67 13.31
C SER A 169 0.24 17.49 13.76
N GLN A 170 -0.34 16.64 14.56
CA GLN A 170 0.25 15.38 15.00
C GLN A 170 -0.78 14.29 14.75
N TYR A 171 -0.33 13.21 14.15
CA TYR A 171 -1.19 12.08 13.82
C TYR A 171 -0.43 10.79 14.05
N GLY A 172 -1.10 9.79 14.61
CA GLY A 172 -0.59 8.44 14.75
C GLY A 172 -1.66 7.42 14.44
N SER A 173 -1.32 6.39 13.71
CA SER A 173 -2.19 5.24 13.51
C SER A 173 -1.42 3.94 13.67
N TYR A 174 -2.08 2.96 14.23
CA TYR A 174 -1.63 1.58 14.32
C TYR A 174 -2.72 0.67 13.80
N ASN A 175 -2.37 -0.18 12.86
CA ASN A 175 -3.26 -1.16 12.28
C ASN A 175 -2.66 -2.54 12.46
N TYR A 176 -3.48 -3.48 12.91
CA TYR A 176 -3.11 -4.86 13.12
C TYR A 176 -4.20 -5.76 12.53
N GLU A 177 -3.78 -6.81 11.85
CA GLU A 177 -4.66 -7.86 11.36
C GLU A 177 -4.15 -9.20 11.85
N HIS A 178 -5.06 -10.08 12.30
CA HIS A 178 -4.73 -11.46 12.56
C HIS A 178 -5.51 -12.38 11.63
N ASN A 179 -4.80 -13.27 10.98
CA ASN A 179 -5.36 -14.19 10.00
C ASN A 179 -5.11 -15.63 10.45
N TRP A 180 -6.18 -16.33 10.87
CA TRP A 180 -6.11 -17.72 11.33
C TRP A 180 -6.03 -18.76 10.21
N LEU A 181 -6.04 -18.36 8.94
CA LEU A 181 -6.02 -19.30 7.83
C LEU A 181 -4.68 -20.02 7.72
N THR A 182 -4.72 -21.32 7.90
CA THR A 182 -3.62 -22.22 7.56
C THR A 182 -3.48 -22.37 6.06
N LYS A 183 -2.24 -22.64 5.60
CA LYS A 183 -1.87 -22.83 4.20
C LYS A 183 -2.89 -23.72 3.47
N GLY A 184 -3.42 -23.25 2.34
CA GLY A 184 -4.20 -24.03 1.39
C GLY A 184 -5.71 -23.83 1.40
N ALA A 185 -6.27 -23.09 2.33
CA ALA A 185 -7.65 -22.66 2.22
C ALA A 185 -7.72 -21.46 1.28
N GLU A 186 -8.42 -21.59 0.16
CA GLU A 186 -8.82 -20.41 -0.62
C GLU A 186 -9.49 -19.43 0.35
N ALA A 187 -9.08 -18.17 0.29
CA ALA A 187 -9.40 -17.10 1.24
C ALA A 187 -10.88 -16.67 1.22
N LEU A 188 -11.79 -17.62 1.25
CA LEU A 188 -13.24 -17.41 1.37
C LEU A 188 -13.71 -17.41 2.83
N SER A 189 -12.88 -17.80 3.78
CA SER A 189 -13.25 -17.77 5.18
C SER A 189 -12.74 -16.50 5.83
N ASN A 190 -13.66 -15.67 6.25
CA ASN A 190 -13.45 -14.39 6.94
C ASN A 190 -12.96 -14.56 8.39
N ASN A 191 -12.01 -15.44 8.66
CA ASN A 191 -11.39 -15.57 9.97
C ASN A 191 -10.27 -14.50 10.09
N ARG A 192 -10.66 -13.26 9.97
CA ARG A 192 -9.80 -12.09 10.06
C ARG A 192 -10.27 -11.23 11.23
N PHE A 193 -9.34 -10.80 12.03
CA PHE A 193 -9.57 -9.85 13.10
C PHE A 193 -8.71 -8.61 12.84
N ASP A 194 -9.34 -7.45 12.77
CA ASP A 194 -8.69 -6.18 12.52
C ASP A 194 -8.82 -5.27 13.74
N ILE A 195 -7.72 -4.66 14.15
CA ILE A 195 -7.71 -3.56 15.11
C ILE A 195 -7.08 -2.36 14.44
N SER A 196 -7.76 -1.22 14.48
CA SER A 196 -7.18 0.07 14.12
C SER A 196 -7.33 1.05 15.26
N ALA A 197 -6.26 1.73 15.61
CA ALA A 197 -6.24 2.83 16.56
C ALA A 197 -5.69 4.07 15.88
N ASN A 198 -6.43 5.16 15.96
CA ASN A 198 -6.04 6.44 15.39
C ASN A 198 -6.07 7.51 16.48
N MET A 199 -5.02 8.31 16.53
CA MET A 199 -4.94 9.47 17.40
C MET A 199 -4.47 10.67 16.58
N GLY A 200 -5.19 11.78 16.65
CA GLY A 200 -4.83 12.99 15.94
C GLY A 200 -5.08 14.21 16.81
N HIS A 201 -4.18 15.18 16.73
CA HIS A 201 -4.32 16.51 17.32
C HIS A 201 -3.91 17.54 16.28
N SER A 202 -4.72 18.56 16.08
CA SER A 202 -4.40 19.67 15.20
C SER A 202 -4.82 21.00 15.85
N ASP A 203 -3.87 21.91 15.98
CA ASP A 203 -4.11 23.30 16.34
C ASP A 203 -3.96 24.14 15.06
N GLY A 204 -5.00 24.84 14.67
CA GLY A 204 -4.99 25.74 13.52
C GLY A 204 -5.67 27.07 13.84
N TRP A 205 -5.03 28.17 13.45
CA TRP A 205 -5.63 29.50 13.43
C TRP A 205 -5.85 29.89 11.97
N GLY A 206 -7.10 29.98 11.56
CA GLY A 206 -7.45 30.48 10.23
C GLY A 206 -7.84 31.94 10.32
N THR A 207 -7.17 32.81 9.56
CA THR A 207 -7.68 34.14 9.24
C THR A 207 -8.44 34.07 7.94
N GLU A 208 -9.77 34.15 7.99
CA GLU A 208 -10.56 34.44 6.80
C GLU A 208 -10.27 35.88 6.40
N THR A 209 -9.59 36.07 5.29
CA THR A 209 -9.55 37.35 4.58
C THR A 209 -10.76 37.43 3.66
N THR A 210 -11.74 38.21 4.06
CA THR A 210 -12.86 38.67 3.22
C THR A 210 -12.35 39.54 2.07
#